data_6463e77fe928b66b57fa4c34de049f69
#
_entry.id   6463e77fe928b66b57fa4c34de049f69
#
_cell.length_a   1.000
_cell.length_b   1.000
_cell.length_c   1.000
_cell.angle_alpha   90.00
_cell.angle_beta   90.00
_cell.angle_gamma   90.00
#
_symmetry.space_group_name_H-M   'P 1'
#
loop_
_entity.id
_entity.type
_entity.pdbx_description
1 polymer ?
#
loop_
_entity_poly.entity_id
_entity_poly.type
_entity_poly.pdbx_seq_one_letter_code
_entity_poly.pdbx_strand_id
1 'polypeptide(L)'
;MRKIATIVILAACLPMSAVAEDVDLDAMRASVERFKDINVAIAEGYISPDNTCVSAAAEGLPAELGAMGMHFVHPALLQITATEPRVDGGSTYTDWSQPAILIYEPQADGSMELVAVENLVFEAAWMAAGSGDVPTLNGRTWDHMADDPATPGDEAHGFMPHYDQHVWLFRENPMGDLMPFNPNVTCEHAAS
;
A
#
# COMPACT_ATOMS: atom_id res chain seq x y z
N MET A 1 -3.25 47.31 -47.43
CA MET A 1 -3.22 45.85 -47.12
C MET A 1 -2.40 45.63 -45.87
N ARG A 2 -3.03 45.37 -44.73
CA ARG A 2 -2.35 45.11 -43.44
C ARG A 2 -2.13 43.58 -43.36
N LYS A 3 -0.88 43.16 -43.24
CA LYS A 3 -0.52 41.75 -42.98
C LYS A 3 -0.68 41.46 -41.50
N ILE A 4 -1.60 40.57 -41.15
CA ILE A 4 -1.77 40.06 -39.81
C ILE A 4 -0.77 38.92 -39.62
N ALA A 5 0.18 39.05 -38.75
CA ALA A 5 1.10 37.99 -38.37
C ALA A 5 0.43 37.11 -37.29
N THR A 6 0.19 35.86 -37.61
CA THR A 6 -0.31 34.86 -36.66
C THR A 6 0.87 34.36 -35.83
N ILE A 7 0.86 34.61 -34.53
CA ILE A 7 1.84 34.08 -33.58
C ILE A 7 1.30 32.71 -33.15
N VAL A 8 2.00 31.65 -33.52
CA VAL A 8 1.76 30.29 -33.01
C VAL A 8 2.55 30.15 -31.70
N ILE A 9 1.83 30.09 -30.59
CA ILE A 9 2.43 29.76 -29.28
C ILE A 9 2.51 28.24 -29.17
N LEU A 10 3.71 27.68 -29.29
CA LEU A 10 3.99 26.29 -29.00
C LEU A 10 4.05 26.14 -27.47
N ALA A 11 3.03 25.53 -26.88
CA ALA A 11 3.08 25.12 -25.48
C ALA A 11 4.04 23.92 -25.36
N ALA A 12 5.20 24.12 -24.77
CA ALA A 12 6.11 23.04 -24.43
C ALA A 12 5.54 22.33 -23.19
N CYS A 13 5.02 21.11 -23.36
CA CYS A 13 4.81 20.18 -22.27
C CYS A 13 6.19 19.77 -21.74
N LEU A 14 6.57 20.28 -20.59
CA LEU A 14 7.71 19.75 -19.85
C LEU A 14 7.29 18.40 -19.24
N PRO A 15 8.12 17.35 -19.35
CA PRO A 15 7.85 16.11 -18.62
C PRO A 15 7.88 16.42 -17.12
N MET A 16 6.79 16.12 -16.41
CA MET A 16 6.81 16.06 -14.95
C MET A 16 7.68 14.86 -14.58
N SER A 17 8.90 15.13 -14.10
CA SER A 17 9.69 14.12 -13.43
C SER A 17 8.93 13.68 -12.19
N ALA A 18 8.72 12.37 -12.01
CA ALA A 18 8.26 11.83 -10.75
C ALA A 18 9.27 12.25 -9.68
N VAL A 19 8.85 13.11 -8.76
CA VAL A 19 9.67 13.53 -7.63
C VAL A 19 9.65 12.36 -6.67
N ALA A 20 10.81 11.77 -6.38
CA ALA A 20 10.95 10.85 -5.25
C ALA A 20 10.55 11.64 -3.99
N GLU A 21 9.44 11.25 -3.36
CA GLU A 21 8.94 11.92 -2.17
C GLU A 21 9.71 11.36 -0.97
N ASP A 22 10.58 12.19 -0.39
CA ASP A 22 11.18 11.90 0.92
C ASP A 22 10.14 12.25 1.99
N VAL A 23 9.50 11.22 2.54
CA VAL A 23 8.47 11.35 3.57
C VAL A 23 9.10 11.25 4.96
N ASP A 24 8.74 12.19 5.84
CA ASP A 24 9.11 12.15 7.25
C ASP A 24 8.27 11.09 7.98
N LEU A 25 8.90 10.00 8.43
CA LEU A 25 8.25 8.89 9.12
C LEU A 25 7.65 9.31 10.47
N ASP A 26 8.20 10.32 11.15
CA ASP A 26 7.62 10.83 12.41
C ASP A 26 6.34 11.64 12.14
N ALA A 27 6.33 12.43 11.08
CA ALA A 27 5.11 13.12 10.63
C ALA A 27 4.04 12.13 10.18
N MET A 28 4.42 11.09 9.42
CA MET A 28 3.51 10.01 9.03
C MET A 28 2.94 9.30 10.26
N ARG A 29 3.79 8.90 11.22
CA ARG A 29 3.35 8.28 12.48
C ARG A 29 2.34 9.15 13.22
N ALA A 30 2.60 10.44 13.35
CA ALA A 30 1.69 11.39 14.00
C ALA A 30 0.33 11.51 13.30
N SER A 31 0.29 11.45 11.97
CA SER A 31 -0.95 11.57 11.19
C SER A 31 -1.88 10.37 11.37
N VAL A 32 -1.32 9.17 11.62
CA VAL A 32 -2.07 7.90 11.73
C VAL A 32 -2.22 7.41 13.18
N GLU A 33 -1.68 8.13 14.17
CA GLU A 33 -1.73 7.76 15.61
C GLU A 33 -3.15 7.46 16.09
N ARG A 34 -4.17 8.18 15.58
CA ARG A 34 -5.58 7.98 15.93
C ARG A 34 -6.10 6.59 15.58
N PHE A 35 -5.50 5.93 14.61
CA PHE A 35 -5.89 4.60 14.15
C PHE A 35 -5.38 3.46 15.05
N LYS A 36 -4.63 3.76 16.13
CA LYS A 36 -4.40 2.80 17.20
C LYS A 36 -5.71 2.34 17.84
N ASP A 37 -6.76 3.17 17.80
CA ASP A 37 -8.13 2.73 18.03
C ASP A 37 -8.72 2.25 16.70
N ILE A 38 -8.84 0.94 16.53
CA ILE A 38 -9.40 0.33 15.32
C ILE A 38 -10.83 0.81 15.01
N ASN A 39 -11.60 1.19 16.04
CA ASN A 39 -12.96 1.71 15.83
C ASN A 39 -12.94 3.06 15.10
N VAL A 40 -11.89 3.86 15.29
CA VAL A 40 -11.69 5.10 14.51
C VAL A 40 -11.41 4.75 13.05
N ALA A 41 -10.54 3.77 12.77
CA ALA A 41 -10.27 3.33 11.41
C ALA A 41 -11.55 2.83 10.70
N ILE A 42 -12.33 1.98 11.37
CA ILE A 42 -13.61 1.48 10.84
C ILE A 42 -14.59 2.63 10.60
N ALA A 43 -14.69 3.59 11.52
CA ALA A 43 -15.58 4.75 11.37
C ALA A 43 -15.14 5.67 10.21
N GLU A 44 -13.86 5.74 9.90
CA GLU A 44 -13.30 6.48 8.76
C GLU A 44 -13.35 5.69 7.43
N GLY A 45 -13.85 4.45 7.43
CA GLY A 45 -14.12 3.69 6.20
C GLY A 45 -13.12 2.59 5.86
N TYR A 46 -12.17 2.29 6.75
CA TYR A 46 -11.29 1.13 6.58
C TYR A 46 -12.02 -0.16 6.90
N ILE A 47 -11.84 -1.18 6.07
CA ILE A 47 -12.43 -2.51 6.23
C ILE A 47 -11.38 -3.59 6.05
N SER A 48 -11.50 -4.71 6.74
CA SER A 48 -10.76 -5.93 6.42
C SER A 48 -11.58 -6.75 5.43
N PRO A 49 -11.10 -6.98 4.20
CA PRO A 49 -11.91 -7.63 3.16
C PRO A 49 -12.29 -9.07 3.50
N ASP A 50 -11.37 -9.83 4.10
CA ASP A 50 -11.50 -11.27 4.32
C ASP A 50 -11.04 -11.71 5.73
N ASN A 51 -10.61 -10.77 6.58
CA ASN A 51 -10.04 -11.01 7.90
C ASN A 51 -8.79 -11.92 7.89
N THR A 52 -8.08 -12.00 6.77
CA THR A 52 -6.86 -12.79 6.64
C THR A 52 -5.69 -12.05 7.30
N CYS A 53 -4.92 -12.78 8.10
CA CYS A 53 -3.62 -12.33 8.60
C CYS A 53 -2.53 -12.93 7.71
N VAL A 54 -1.73 -12.10 7.06
CA VAL A 54 -0.70 -12.51 6.12
C VAL A 54 0.60 -12.80 6.87
N SER A 55 1.09 -14.03 6.79
CA SER A 55 2.38 -14.44 7.34
C SER A 55 3.30 -14.98 6.24
N ALA A 56 4.61 -14.81 6.39
CA ALA A 56 5.59 -15.31 5.46
C ALA A 56 5.44 -16.84 5.23
N ALA A 57 5.15 -17.59 6.29
CA ALA A 57 4.94 -19.03 6.19
C ALA A 57 3.70 -19.41 5.36
N ALA A 58 2.62 -18.62 5.43
CA ALA A 58 1.42 -18.83 4.61
C ALA A 58 1.70 -18.59 3.12
N GLU A 59 2.61 -17.65 2.81
CA GLU A 59 3.08 -17.32 1.46
C GLU A 59 4.18 -18.26 0.95
N GLY A 60 4.51 -19.34 1.70
CA GLY A 60 5.56 -20.27 1.31
C GLY A 60 6.98 -19.73 1.49
N LEU A 61 7.14 -18.63 2.20
CA LEU A 61 8.42 -18.00 2.52
C LEU A 61 8.96 -18.51 3.87
N PRO A 62 10.25 -18.27 4.18
CA PRO A 62 10.83 -18.64 5.48
C PRO A 62 10.05 -18.03 6.65
N ALA A 63 9.62 -18.86 7.60
CA ALA A 63 8.78 -18.43 8.73
C ALA A 63 9.47 -17.39 9.65
N GLU A 64 10.80 -17.35 9.65
CA GLU A 64 11.60 -16.36 10.38
C GLU A 64 11.44 -14.93 9.88
N LEU A 65 10.85 -14.72 8.71
CA LEU A 65 10.51 -13.39 8.22
C LEU A 65 9.30 -12.80 8.98
N GLY A 66 8.54 -13.63 9.72
CA GLY A 66 7.40 -13.18 10.53
C GLY A 66 6.13 -12.98 9.71
N ALA A 67 5.48 -11.84 9.91
CA ALA A 67 4.21 -11.56 9.25
C ALA A 67 4.12 -10.10 8.76
N MET A 68 3.20 -9.85 7.84
CA MET A 68 2.69 -8.51 7.53
C MET A 68 1.64 -8.11 8.57
N GLY A 69 0.67 -8.97 8.86
CA GLY A 69 -0.47 -8.71 9.72
C GLY A 69 -1.79 -8.73 8.96
N MET A 70 -2.82 -8.14 9.54
CA MET A 70 -4.15 -7.99 8.92
C MET A 70 -4.28 -6.64 8.25
N HIS A 71 -4.65 -6.63 6.97
CA HIS A 71 -4.81 -5.43 6.15
C HIS A 71 -6.23 -4.88 6.26
N PHE A 72 -6.33 -3.62 6.67
CA PHE A 72 -7.56 -2.84 6.65
C PHE A 72 -7.47 -1.81 5.54
N VAL A 73 -8.17 -2.07 4.45
CA VAL A 73 -8.12 -1.24 3.23
C VAL A 73 -9.20 -0.15 3.29
N HIS A 74 -8.92 1.00 2.67
CA HIS A 74 -9.89 2.08 2.47
C HIS A 74 -10.40 2.05 1.01
N PRO A 75 -11.59 1.47 0.73
CA PRO A 75 -12.03 1.23 -0.64
C PRO A 75 -12.15 2.49 -1.49
N ALA A 76 -12.52 3.63 -0.88
CA ALA A 76 -12.65 4.88 -1.61
C ALA A 76 -11.30 5.48 -2.02
N LEU A 77 -10.25 5.35 -1.18
CA LEU A 77 -8.89 5.80 -1.52
C LEU A 77 -8.29 4.91 -2.61
N LEU A 78 -8.51 3.59 -2.53
CA LEU A 78 -8.09 2.64 -3.56
C LEU A 78 -8.96 2.69 -4.82
N GLN A 79 -10.10 3.42 -4.80
CA GLN A 79 -11.08 3.48 -5.89
C GLN A 79 -11.46 2.06 -6.37
N ILE A 80 -11.81 1.18 -5.41
CA ILE A 80 -12.17 -0.21 -5.70
C ILE A 80 -13.35 -0.26 -6.66
N THR A 81 -13.21 -0.99 -7.77
CA THR A 81 -14.23 -1.15 -8.82
C THR A 81 -14.79 -2.56 -8.88
N ALA A 82 -14.06 -3.56 -8.41
CA ALA A 82 -14.46 -4.95 -8.30
C ALA A 82 -13.77 -5.62 -7.11
N THR A 83 -14.39 -6.68 -6.59
CA THR A 83 -13.83 -7.51 -5.51
C THR A 83 -13.72 -8.98 -5.93
N GLU A 84 -14.32 -9.36 -7.06
CA GLU A 84 -14.30 -10.71 -7.60
C GLU A 84 -13.96 -10.70 -9.10
N PRO A 85 -13.19 -11.66 -9.61
CA PRO A 85 -12.50 -12.74 -8.88
C PRO A 85 -11.30 -12.25 -8.07
N ARG A 86 -10.86 -11.00 -8.25
CA ARG A 86 -9.81 -10.31 -7.52
C ARG A 86 -10.22 -8.87 -7.25
N VAL A 87 -9.66 -8.29 -6.22
CA VAL A 87 -9.84 -6.87 -5.93
C VAL A 87 -9.16 -6.05 -7.02
N ASP A 88 -9.93 -5.16 -7.67
CA ASP A 88 -9.45 -4.23 -8.69
C ASP A 88 -9.87 -2.80 -8.35
N GLY A 89 -9.13 -1.83 -8.85
CA GLY A 89 -9.39 -0.42 -8.59
C GLY A 89 -8.65 0.51 -9.54
N GLY A 90 -8.97 1.79 -9.46
CA GLY A 90 -8.43 2.83 -10.34
C GLY A 90 -7.44 3.77 -9.67
N SER A 91 -7.05 3.51 -8.43
CA SER A 91 -6.27 4.47 -7.64
C SER A 91 -4.81 4.55 -8.08
N THR A 92 -4.33 5.79 -8.13
CA THR A 92 -2.91 6.14 -8.16
C THR A 92 -2.53 6.95 -6.92
N TYR A 93 -3.25 6.71 -5.82
CA TYR A 93 -3.15 7.43 -4.57
C TYR A 93 -1.88 7.06 -3.80
N THR A 94 -1.09 8.06 -3.42
CA THR A 94 0.21 7.87 -2.73
C THR A 94 0.39 8.81 -1.53
N ASP A 95 -0.69 9.41 -1.01
CA ASP A 95 -0.60 10.32 0.14
C ASP A 95 -0.39 9.53 1.45
N TRP A 96 0.75 9.75 2.07
CA TRP A 96 1.15 9.09 3.31
C TRP A 96 0.60 9.77 4.56
N SER A 97 -0.05 10.91 4.46
CA SER A 97 -0.75 11.53 5.59
C SER A 97 -2.06 10.81 5.95
N GLN A 98 -2.61 10.05 5.00
CA GLN A 98 -3.76 9.16 5.18
C GLN A 98 -3.56 7.91 4.31
N PRO A 99 -2.72 6.95 4.72
CA PRO A 99 -2.43 5.74 3.95
C PRO A 99 -3.69 4.98 3.57
N ALA A 100 -3.71 4.39 2.38
CA ALA A 100 -4.87 3.65 1.91
C ALA A 100 -5.10 2.33 2.64
N ILE A 101 -4.08 1.82 3.34
CA ILE A 101 -4.13 0.56 4.08
C ILE A 101 -3.50 0.76 5.46
N LEU A 102 -4.15 0.23 6.49
CA LEU A 102 -3.65 0.13 7.86
C LEU A 102 -3.40 -1.33 8.19
N ILE A 103 -2.30 -1.63 8.85
CA ILE A 103 -1.91 -3.00 9.16
C ILE A 103 -1.93 -3.22 10.66
N TYR A 104 -2.69 -4.22 11.08
CA TYR A 104 -2.85 -4.58 12.48
C TYR A 104 -2.34 -5.98 12.78
N GLU A 105 -1.75 -6.13 13.96
CA GLU A 105 -1.43 -7.43 14.53
C GLU A 105 -2.55 -7.83 15.51
N PRO A 106 -3.19 -9.01 15.32
CA PRO A 106 -4.18 -9.50 16.27
C PRO A 106 -3.50 -9.93 17.58
N GLN A 107 -4.10 -9.57 18.73
CA GLN A 107 -3.55 -9.80 20.04
C GLN A 107 -4.28 -10.94 20.78
N ALA A 108 -3.64 -11.54 21.77
CA ALA A 108 -4.19 -12.66 22.56
C ALA A 108 -5.50 -12.35 23.29
N ASP A 109 -5.76 -11.09 23.61
CA ASP A 109 -6.98 -10.62 24.27
C ASP A 109 -8.11 -10.27 23.28
N GLY A 110 -7.87 -10.49 21.98
CA GLY A 110 -8.81 -10.18 20.90
C GLY A 110 -8.74 -8.72 20.41
N SER A 111 -7.86 -7.89 20.97
CA SER A 111 -7.61 -6.54 20.46
C SER A 111 -6.74 -6.57 19.21
N MET A 112 -6.65 -5.42 18.55
CA MET A 112 -5.86 -5.22 17.33
C MET A 112 -4.84 -4.11 17.59
N GLU A 113 -3.55 -4.38 17.40
CA GLU A 113 -2.49 -3.40 17.54
C GLU A 113 -2.08 -2.86 16.16
N LEU A 114 -2.18 -1.55 15.94
CA LEU A 114 -1.66 -0.93 14.70
C LEU A 114 -0.14 -1.05 14.70
N VAL A 115 0.42 -1.72 13.69
CA VAL A 115 1.87 -1.98 13.59
C VAL A 115 2.52 -1.27 12.42
N ALA A 116 1.79 -1.14 11.30
CA ALA A 116 2.29 -0.55 10.07
C ALA A 116 1.17 0.13 9.27
N VAL A 117 1.57 0.81 8.22
CA VAL A 117 0.70 1.35 7.18
C VAL A 117 1.22 0.94 5.81
N GLU A 118 0.36 1.06 4.80
CA GLU A 118 0.70 0.72 3.43
C GLU A 118 -0.05 1.62 2.44
N ASN A 119 0.58 1.91 1.32
CA ASN A 119 -0.09 2.40 0.13
C ASN A 119 0.07 1.40 -1.01
N LEU A 120 -0.99 1.30 -1.82
CA LEU A 120 -1.07 0.43 -2.98
C LEU A 120 -1.60 1.24 -4.18
N VAL A 121 -0.98 1.03 -5.35
CA VAL A 121 -1.49 1.54 -6.63
C VAL A 121 -1.63 0.38 -7.61
N PHE A 122 -2.79 0.26 -8.26
CA PHE A 122 -2.99 -0.77 -9.28
C PHE A 122 -2.10 -0.51 -10.49
N GLU A 123 -1.36 -1.53 -10.95
CA GLU A 123 -0.42 -1.39 -12.05
C GLU A 123 -1.07 -0.81 -13.30
N ALA A 124 -2.24 -1.32 -13.70
CA ALA A 124 -2.96 -0.85 -14.87
C ALA A 124 -3.34 0.63 -14.77
N ALA A 125 -3.82 1.09 -13.60
CA ALA A 125 -4.17 2.49 -13.36
C ALA A 125 -2.94 3.39 -13.34
N TRP A 126 -1.86 2.95 -12.70
CA TRP A 126 -0.60 3.66 -12.61
C TRP A 126 0.02 3.88 -14.01
N MET A 127 0.08 2.84 -14.83
CA MET A 127 0.58 2.92 -16.19
C MET A 127 -0.32 3.80 -17.09
N ALA A 128 -1.65 3.72 -16.93
CA ALA A 128 -2.60 4.54 -17.68
C ALA A 128 -2.49 6.04 -17.34
N ALA A 129 -2.10 6.37 -16.12
CA ALA A 129 -1.85 7.75 -15.69
C ALA A 129 -0.57 8.35 -16.29
N GLY A 130 0.23 7.55 -17.01
CA GLY A 130 1.47 8.00 -17.65
C GLY A 130 2.66 8.05 -16.70
N SER A 131 2.55 7.48 -15.51
CA SER A 131 3.63 7.31 -14.55
C SER A 131 4.51 6.16 -15.04
N GLY A 132 5.49 6.43 -15.91
CA GLY A 132 6.30 5.39 -16.57
C GLY A 132 7.22 4.60 -15.63
N ASP A 133 7.49 5.12 -14.43
CA ASP A 133 8.40 4.52 -13.46
C ASP A 133 7.60 3.94 -12.29
N VAL A 134 8.13 2.86 -11.69
CA VAL A 134 7.58 2.29 -10.45
C VAL A 134 7.64 3.32 -9.32
N PRO A 135 6.61 3.44 -8.45
CA PRO A 135 6.64 4.37 -7.33
C PRO A 135 7.84 4.14 -6.41
N THR A 136 8.30 5.19 -5.74
CA THR A 136 9.38 5.10 -4.75
C THR A 136 9.00 5.83 -3.47
N LEU A 137 9.54 5.37 -2.34
CA LEU A 137 9.44 6.03 -1.04
C LEU A 137 10.81 6.04 -0.38
N ASN A 138 11.33 7.21 0.00
CA ASN A 138 12.62 7.37 0.67
C ASN A 138 13.76 6.60 -0.02
N GLY A 139 13.76 6.62 -1.35
CA GLY A 139 14.76 5.94 -2.18
C GLY A 139 14.54 4.43 -2.39
N ARG A 140 13.53 3.83 -1.77
CA ARG A 140 13.14 2.44 -2.03
C ARG A 140 12.05 2.40 -3.12
N THR A 141 12.26 1.55 -4.13
CA THR A 141 11.22 1.21 -5.11
C THR A 141 10.18 0.33 -4.44
N TRP A 142 8.90 0.62 -4.70
CA TRP A 142 7.78 -0.19 -4.20
C TRP A 142 7.85 -1.61 -4.74
N ASP A 143 7.34 -2.56 -3.98
CA ASP A 143 7.27 -3.95 -4.38
C ASP A 143 6.23 -4.11 -5.50
N HIS A 144 6.53 -4.96 -6.50
CA HIS A 144 5.60 -5.33 -7.55
C HIS A 144 4.96 -6.66 -7.19
N MET A 145 3.67 -6.63 -6.93
CA MET A 145 2.87 -7.78 -6.54
C MET A 145 2.03 -8.23 -7.73
N ALA A 146 2.41 -9.38 -8.27
CA ALA A 146 1.71 -10.03 -9.38
C ALA A 146 1.91 -11.53 -9.29
N ASP A 147 0.87 -12.33 -9.58
CA ASP A 147 0.98 -13.78 -9.55
C ASP A 147 1.95 -14.29 -10.61
N ASP A 148 2.79 -15.22 -10.21
CA ASP A 148 3.57 -16.04 -11.11
C ASP A 148 2.81 -17.37 -11.35
N PRO A 149 2.35 -17.64 -12.59
CA PRO A 149 1.65 -18.89 -12.89
C PRO A 149 2.52 -20.15 -12.72
N ALA A 150 3.83 -19.99 -12.51
CA ALA A 150 4.74 -21.10 -12.23
C ALA A 150 4.80 -21.48 -10.74
N THR A 151 4.28 -20.63 -9.85
CA THR A 151 4.20 -20.89 -8.41
C THR A 151 2.77 -21.21 -7.97
N PRO A 152 2.57 -21.95 -6.87
CA PRO A 152 1.24 -22.21 -6.32
C PRO A 152 0.74 -21.06 -5.41
N GLY A 153 1.54 -20.02 -5.17
CA GLY A 153 1.22 -18.90 -4.30
C GLY A 153 0.25 -17.91 -4.95
N ASP A 154 -0.37 -17.07 -4.14
CA ASP A 154 -1.08 -15.88 -4.55
C ASP A 154 -0.24 -14.67 -4.12
N GLU A 155 0.78 -14.35 -4.91
CA GLU A 155 1.73 -13.29 -4.58
C GLU A 155 1.08 -11.90 -4.59
N ALA A 156 -0.07 -11.77 -5.24
CA ALA A 156 -0.85 -10.53 -5.26
C ALA A 156 -1.95 -10.47 -4.18
N HIS A 157 -2.03 -11.46 -3.26
CA HIS A 157 -2.92 -11.47 -2.09
C HIS A 157 -4.40 -11.17 -2.43
N GLY A 158 -4.91 -11.76 -3.51
CA GLY A 158 -6.28 -11.56 -3.97
C GLY A 158 -6.53 -10.25 -4.72
N PHE A 159 -5.52 -9.44 -4.95
CA PHE A 159 -5.60 -8.21 -5.74
C PHE A 159 -5.18 -8.42 -7.19
N MET A 160 -5.61 -7.53 -8.09
CA MET A 160 -5.02 -7.41 -9.42
C MET A 160 -3.57 -6.92 -9.30
N PRO A 161 -2.71 -7.12 -10.32
CA PRO A 161 -1.32 -6.68 -10.27
C PRO A 161 -1.19 -5.22 -9.81
N HIS A 162 -0.31 -4.98 -8.83
CA HIS A 162 -0.16 -3.68 -8.19
C HIS A 162 1.28 -3.44 -7.72
N TYR A 163 1.55 -2.20 -7.36
CA TYR A 163 2.73 -1.82 -6.60
C TYR A 163 2.30 -1.43 -5.20
N ASP A 164 3.00 -1.91 -4.18
CA ASP A 164 2.75 -1.59 -2.80
C ASP A 164 4.01 -1.19 -2.02
N GLN A 165 3.82 -0.56 -0.89
CA GLN A 165 4.89 -0.22 0.03
C GLN A 165 4.40 -0.23 1.47
N HIS A 166 4.97 -1.12 2.26
CA HIS A 166 4.79 -1.17 3.71
C HIS A 166 5.67 -0.14 4.42
N VAL A 167 5.18 0.43 5.52
CA VAL A 167 5.93 1.31 6.41
C VAL A 167 5.65 0.95 7.86
N TRP A 168 6.67 0.41 8.54
CA TRP A 168 6.58 -0.01 9.96
C TRP A 168 6.74 1.21 10.86
N LEU A 169 5.65 1.70 11.41
CA LEU A 169 5.63 2.92 12.22
C LEU A 169 5.56 2.65 13.73
N PHE A 170 4.93 1.54 14.15
CA PHE A 170 4.63 1.27 15.55
C PHE A 170 5.25 -0.04 16.07
N ARG A 171 5.81 -0.84 15.18
CA ARG A 171 6.55 -2.04 15.52
C ARG A 171 7.93 -1.97 14.86
N GLU A 172 8.99 -2.01 15.68
CA GLU A 172 10.36 -2.07 15.16
C GLU A 172 10.52 -3.27 14.22
N ASN A 173 11.09 -3.01 13.03
CA ASN A 173 11.43 -4.05 12.08
C ASN A 173 12.96 -4.16 11.94
N PRO A 174 13.59 -5.24 12.44
CA PRO A 174 15.03 -5.40 12.35
C PRO A 174 15.54 -5.54 10.91
N MET A 175 14.64 -5.81 9.95
CA MET A 175 14.96 -5.88 8.53
C MET A 175 14.90 -4.51 7.84
N GLY A 176 14.32 -3.49 8.51
CA GLY A 176 14.15 -2.13 8.01
C GLY A 176 12.68 -1.70 7.94
N ASP A 177 12.44 -0.39 8.12
CA ASP A 177 11.08 0.18 8.25
C ASP A 177 10.22 0.06 6.97
N LEU A 178 10.84 -0.22 5.83
CA LEU A 178 10.17 -0.29 4.52
C LEU A 178 10.09 -1.71 3.96
N MET A 179 10.39 -2.75 4.75
CA MET A 179 10.33 -4.14 4.31
C MET A 179 8.92 -4.71 4.47
N PRO A 180 8.47 -5.64 3.58
CA PRO A 180 7.10 -6.14 3.59
C PRO A 180 6.77 -6.97 4.83
N PHE A 181 7.68 -7.85 5.28
CA PHE A 181 7.50 -8.69 6.47
C PHE A 181 8.27 -8.14 7.67
N ASN A 182 7.79 -8.45 8.88
CA ASN A 182 8.43 -8.10 10.12
C ASN A 182 8.54 -9.32 11.05
N PRO A 183 9.76 -9.76 11.42
CA PRO A 183 9.97 -10.87 12.35
C PRO A 183 9.33 -10.68 13.73
N ASN A 184 9.05 -9.44 14.11
CA ASN A 184 8.43 -9.07 15.39
C ASN A 184 6.89 -9.01 15.33
N VAL A 185 6.28 -9.45 14.21
CA VAL A 185 4.82 -9.52 14.01
C VAL A 185 4.42 -10.97 13.74
N THR A 186 3.27 -11.37 14.28
CA THR A 186 2.75 -12.74 14.18
C THR A 186 1.26 -12.77 13.86
N CYS A 187 0.81 -13.87 13.25
CA CYS A 187 -0.61 -14.19 13.05
C CYS A 187 -1.15 -15.20 14.08
N GLU A 188 -0.42 -15.48 15.16
CA GLU A 188 -0.78 -16.52 16.14
C GLU A 188 -2.18 -16.32 16.72
N HIS A 189 -2.62 -15.08 16.88
CA HIS A 189 -3.90 -14.73 17.49
C HIS A 189 -4.97 -14.32 16.49
N ALA A 190 -4.73 -14.52 15.18
CA ALA A 190 -5.77 -14.31 14.19
C ALA A 190 -6.92 -15.31 14.37
N ALA A 191 -8.15 -14.83 14.22
CA ALA A 191 -9.31 -15.72 14.23
C ALA A 191 -9.23 -16.68 13.04
N SER A 192 -9.40 -17.98 13.30
CA SER A 192 -9.42 -19.05 12.31
C SER A 192 -10.80 -19.22 11.68
#